data_fb3e6ffbc7a20d8220f6356e7955566f
#
_entry.id   fb3e6ffbc7a20d8220f6356e7955566f
#
_cell.length_a   1.000
_cell.length_b   1.000
_cell.length_c   1.000
_cell.angle_alpha   90.00
_cell.angle_beta   90.00
_cell.angle_gamma   90.00
#
_symmetry.space_group_name_H-M   'P 1'
#
loop_
_entity.id
_entity.type
_entity.pdbx_description
1 polymer ?
#
loop_
_entity_poly.entity_id
_entity_poly.type
_entity_poly.pdbx_seq_one_letter_code
_entity_poly.pdbx_strand_id
1 'polypeptide(L)'
;MLETERLILRKWTEEDAESLFEYAKDSEIGPAAGWPPHKSVEESRAVIKNVFDGVECYAICEKEKNIAIGAVELKLNGYTNKTKRDDECELGYWLGQPFWGRGYMPEASRELLRRGFEDLGMTTIWCAYYDGNLKSKRVQEKLGFVYHHTCNEVPVPLLHEVRVEHTNVMTKEHWEEIYR
;
A
#
# COMPACT_ATOMS: atom_id res chain seq x y z
N MET A 1 -8.41 10.77 9.04
CA MET A 1 -8.40 11.30 7.66
C MET A 1 -7.12 12.10 7.50
N LEU A 2 -6.38 11.84 6.42
CA LEU A 2 -5.18 12.57 6.03
C LEU A 2 -5.44 13.23 4.67
N GLU A 3 -4.78 14.33 4.39
CA GLU A 3 -4.93 15.07 3.14
C GLU A 3 -3.57 15.39 2.52
N THR A 4 -3.50 15.33 1.19
CA THR A 4 -2.36 15.77 0.39
C THR A 4 -2.78 16.92 -0.52
N GLU A 5 -1.97 17.30 -1.48
CA GLU A 5 -2.33 18.33 -2.45
C GLU A 5 -3.60 17.96 -3.24
N ARG A 6 -3.66 16.72 -3.76
CA ARG A 6 -4.72 16.26 -4.69
C ARG A 6 -5.62 15.18 -4.10
N LEU A 7 -5.21 14.54 -2.99
CA LEU A 7 -5.85 13.33 -2.48
C LEU A 7 -6.39 13.52 -1.06
N ILE A 8 -7.43 12.74 -0.76
CA ILE A 8 -7.93 12.45 0.58
C ILE A 8 -7.62 10.98 0.87
N LEU A 9 -7.00 10.71 2.01
CA LEU A 9 -6.77 9.38 2.54
C LEU A 9 -7.71 9.18 3.73
N ARG A 10 -8.79 8.44 3.51
CA ARG A 10 -9.84 8.23 4.51
C ARG A 10 -10.08 6.76 4.78
N LYS A 11 -10.79 6.48 5.85
CA LYS A 11 -11.21 5.11 6.11
C LYS A 11 -12.11 4.59 4.98
N TRP A 12 -11.98 3.31 4.70
CA TRP A 12 -12.90 2.60 3.83
C TRP A 12 -14.29 2.55 4.47
N THR A 13 -15.32 2.61 3.65
CA THR A 13 -16.72 2.40 4.03
C THR A 13 -17.35 1.34 3.13
N GLU A 14 -18.41 0.69 3.58
CA GLU A 14 -19.09 -0.31 2.76
C GLU A 14 -19.68 0.27 1.45
N GLU A 15 -19.90 1.58 1.41
CA GLU A 15 -20.34 2.31 0.22
C GLU A 15 -19.27 2.35 -0.87
N ASP A 16 -18.00 2.16 -0.53
CA ASP A 16 -16.90 2.07 -1.50
C ASP A 16 -16.83 0.73 -2.24
N ALA A 17 -17.70 -0.24 -1.94
CA ALA A 17 -17.62 -1.58 -2.50
C ALA A 17 -17.71 -1.60 -4.03
N GLU A 18 -18.51 -0.74 -4.64
CA GLU A 18 -18.63 -0.63 -6.09
C GLU A 18 -17.36 -0.09 -6.72
N SER A 19 -16.80 0.98 -6.16
CA SER A 19 -15.54 1.55 -6.67
C SER A 19 -14.36 0.61 -6.43
N LEU A 20 -14.31 -0.08 -5.29
CA LEU A 20 -13.30 -1.10 -5.05
C LEU A 20 -13.40 -2.22 -6.10
N PHE A 21 -14.59 -2.75 -6.34
CA PHE A 21 -14.79 -3.80 -7.35
C PHE A 21 -14.39 -3.35 -8.75
N GLU A 22 -14.72 -2.11 -9.13
CA GLU A 22 -14.38 -1.57 -10.46
C GLU A 22 -12.89 -1.66 -10.77
N TYR A 23 -12.02 -1.44 -9.78
CA TYR A 23 -10.56 -1.51 -9.99
C TYR A 23 -9.96 -2.85 -9.56
N ALA A 24 -10.48 -3.47 -8.49
CA ALA A 24 -9.94 -4.72 -7.96
C ALA A 24 -10.27 -5.95 -8.83
N LYS A 25 -11.22 -5.86 -9.75
CA LYS A 25 -11.49 -6.91 -10.77
C LYS A 25 -10.41 -7.00 -11.84
N ASP A 26 -9.55 -5.99 -11.95
CA ASP A 26 -8.49 -5.95 -12.96
C ASP A 26 -7.39 -6.98 -12.66
N SER A 27 -7.10 -7.81 -13.66
CA SER A 27 -6.10 -8.88 -13.54
C SER A 27 -4.66 -8.39 -13.42
N GLU A 28 -4.38 -7.11 -13.69
CA GLU A 28 -3.06 -6.51 -13.51
C GLU A 28 -2.83 -5.89 -12.13
N ILE A 29 -3.89 -5.69 -11.33
CA ILE A 29 -3.79 -5.04 -10.02
C ILE A 29 -3.59 -6.06 -8.92
N GLY A 30 -4.59 -6.88 -8.65
CA GLY A 30 -4.57 -7.84 -7.55
C GLY A 30 -3.40 -8.80 -7.61
N PRO A 31 -3.20 -9.50 -8.74
CA PRO A 31 -2.09 -10.44 -8.88
C PRO A 31 -0.71 -9.82 -8.68
N ALA A 32 -0.49 -8.56 -9.09
CA ALA A 32 0.74 -7.84 -8.83
C ALA A 32 0.98 -7.56 -7.33
N ALA A 33 -0.09 -7.47 -6.55
CA ALA A 33 -0.06 -7.23 -5.10
C ALA A 33 -0.21 -8.53 -4.26
N GLY A 34 -0.43 -9.68 -4.91
CA GLY A 34 -0.49 -11.00 -4.25
C GLY A 34 -1.90 -11.48 -3.90
N TRP A 35 -2.95 -10.92 -4.52
CA TRP A 35 -4.33 -11.35 -4.34
C TRP A 35 -5.06 -11.50 -5.68
N PRO A 36 -6.08 -12.39 -5.77
CA PRO A 36 -6.81 -12.61 -7.01
C PRO A 36 -7.74 -11.43 -7.34
N PRO A 37 -8.07 -11.22 -8.63
CA PRO A 37 -9.09 -10.25 -9.00
C PRO A 37 -10.41 -10.52 -8.28
N HIS A 38 -11.06 -9.47 -7.80
CA HIS A 38 -12.39 -9.59 -7.18
C HIS A 38 -13.43 -10.03 -8.21
N LYS A 39 -14.40 -10.84 -7.77
CA LYS A 39 -15.41 -11.44 -8.64
C LYS A 39 -16.77 -10.75 -8.56
N SER A 40 -17.01 -9.99 -7.50
CA SER A 40 -18.27 -9.28 -7.28
C SER A 40 -18.12 -8.08 -6.34
N VAL A 41 -19.13 -7.21 -6.32
CA VAL A 41 -19.25 -6.10 -5.36
C VAL A 41 -19.37 -6.62 -3.93
N GLU A 42 -20.06 -7.76 -3.73
CA GLU A 42 -20.23 -8.40 -2.42
C GLU A 42 -18.90 -8.89 -1.87
N GLU A 43 -18.04 -9.48 -2.72
CA GLU A 43 -16.67 -9.85 -2.32
C GLU A 43 -15.86 -8.60 -1.93
N SER A 44 -15.95 -7.53 -2.71
CA SER A 44 -15.30 -6.26 -2.40
C SER A 44 -15.80 -5.68 -1.06
N ARG A 45 -17.09 -5.75 -0.79
CA ARG A 45 -17.67 -5.32 0.49
C ARG A 45 -17.15 -6.15 1.67
N ALA A 46 -17.00 -7.47 1.47
CA ALA A 46 -16.43 -8.34 2.48
C ALA A 46 -14.94 -8.02 2.73
N VAL A 47 -14.17 -7.70 1.69
CA VAL A 47 -12.77 -7.27 1.82
C VAL A 47 -12.66 -5.96 2.60
N ILE A 48 -13.51 -4.97 2.31
CA ILE A 48 -13.55 -3.71 3.08
C ILE A 48 -13.75 -4.00 4.57
N LYS A 49 -14.70 -4.85 4.89
CA LYS A 49 -15.07 -5.15 6.27
C LYS A 49 -14.04 -5.97 7.05
N ASN A 50 -13.35 -6.90 6.38
CA ASN A 50 -12.52 -7.91 7.06
C ASN A 50 -11.01 -7.74 6.80
N VAL A 51 -10.61 -6.94 5.81
CA VAL A 51 -9.21 -6.77 5.42
C VAL A 51 -8.78 -5.30 5.53
N PHE A 52 -9.63 -4.36 5.13
CA PHE A 52 -9.33 -2.92 5.16
C PHE A 52 -9.79 -2.23 6.45
N ASP A 53 -10.04 -2.97 7.51
CA ASP A 53 -10.42 -2.47 8.83
C ASP A 53 -9.22 -1.99 9.67
N GLY A 54 -8.00 -2.20 9.19
CA GLY A 54 -6.76 -1.80 9.86
C GLY A 54 -6.73 -0.31 10.25
N VAL A 55 -6.15 -0.01 11.43
CA VAL A 55 -6.10 1.36 11.98
C VAL A 55 -5.43 2.35 11.03
N GLU A 56 -4.38 1.94 10.35
CA GLU A 56 -3.63 2.76 9.38
C GLU A 56 -3.85 2.30 7.92
N CYS A 57 -5.03 1.77 7.60
CA CYS A 57 -5.45 1.43 6.24
C CYS A 57 -6.41 2.51 5.71
N TYR A 58 -6.11 3.04 4.54
CA TYR A 58 -6.82 4.17 3.94
C TYR A 58 -7.21 3.91 2.48
N ALA A 59 -8.43 4.28 2.13
CA ALA A 59 -8.84 4.49 0.75
C ALA A 59 -8.16 5.76 0.22
N ILE A 60 -7.59 5.69 -0.97
CA ILE A 60 -7.08 6.85 -1.71
C ILE A 60 -8.23 7.40 -2.55
N CYS A 61 -8.57 8.69 -2.37
CA CYS A 61 -9.63 9.35 -3.12
C CYS A 61 -9.13 10.66 -3.74
N GLU A 62 -9.54 10.96 -4.97
CA GLU A 62 -9.35 12.30 -5.53
C GLU A 62 -10.24 13.29 -4.76
N LYS A 63 -9.71 14.47 -4.37
CA LYS A 63 -10.44 15.47 -3.58
C LYS A 63 -11.76 15.90 -4.21
N GLU A 64 -11.79 16.03 -5.53
CA GLU A 64 -12.96 16.51 -6.26
C GLU A 64 -14.14 15.53 -6.22
N LYS A 65 -13.87 14.22 -6.26
CA LYS A 65 -14.89 13.18 -6.41
C LYS A 65 -15.14 12.40 -5.13
N ASN A 66 -14.14 12.32 -4.26
CA ASN A 66 -14.15 11.50 -3.04
C ASN A 66 -14.53 10.02 -3.28
N ILE A 67 -14.19 9.48 -4.45
CA ILE A 67 -14.37 8.07 -4.83
C ILE A 67 -13.06 7.34 -4.58
N ALA A 68 -13.13 6.17 -3.95
CA ALA A 68 -11.96 5.33 -3.69
C ALA A 68 -11.37 4.79 -5.00
N ILE A 69 -10.11 5.08 -5.26
CA ILE A 69 -9.36 4.70 -6.47
C ILE A 69 -8.19 3.76 -6.20
N GLY A 70 -7.92 3.45 -4.94
CA GLY A 70 -6.82 2.62 -4.48
C GLY A 70 -6.75 2.56 -2.97
N ALA A 71 -5.74 1.86 -2.46
CA ALA A 71 -5.45 1.78 -1.03
C ALA A 71 -3.98 2.11 -0.75
N VAL A 72 -3.74 2.67 0.44
CA VAL A 72 -2.42 2.83 1.04
C VAL A 72 -2.53 2.54 2.53
N GLU A 73 -1.56 1.81 3.08
CA GLU A 73 -1.59 1.38 4.48
C GLU A 73 -0.22 1.31 5.12
N LEU A 74 -0.17 1.48 6.44
CA LEU A 74 0.95 1.07 7.27
C LEU A 74 0.53 -0.18 8.05
N LYS A 75 1.08 -1.32 7.68
CA LYS A 75 0.87 -2.60 8.38
C LYS A 75 1.75 -2.60 9.63
N LEU A 76 1.13 -2.40 10.78
CA LEU A 76 1.80 -2.41 12.08
C LEU A 76 2.23 -3.84 12.45
N ASN A 77 3.00 -3.97 13.53
CA ASN A 77 3.37 -5.27 14.07
C ASN A 77 2.13 -6.15 14.30
N GLY A 78 2.21 -7.42 13.90
CA GLY A 78 1.08 -8.36 13.91
C GLY A 78 0.28 -8.40 12.61
N TYR A 79 0.38 -7.38 11.75
CA TYR A 79 -0.27 -7.30 10.43
C TYR A 79 0.70 -7.47 9.27
N THR A 80 1.97 -7.66 9.55
CA THR A 80 3.03 -7.91 8.55
C THR A 80 3.99 -8.98 9.04
N ASN A 81 4.68 -9.64 8.12
CA ASN A 81 5.80 -10.55 8.41
C ASN A 81 7.18 -9.89 8.22
N LYS A 82 7.24 -8.60 7.87
CA LYS A 82 8.49 -7.87 7.65
C LYS A 82 9.19 -7.48 8.94
N THR A 83 8.45 -7.37 10.02
CA THR A 83 8.98 -7.03 11.34
C THR A 83 8.17 -7.70 12.45
N LYS A 84 8.80 -7.79 13.63
CA LYS A 84 8.16 -8.19 14.90
C LYS A 84 8.31 -7.11 15.96
N ARG A 85 8.69 -5.90 15.56
CA ARG A 85 8.90 -4.75 16.43
C ARG A 85 7.71 -3.80 16.35
N ASP A 86 7.35 -3.20 17.47
CA ASP A 86 6.23 -2.24 17.55
C ASP A 86 6.59 -0.85 17.02
N ASP A 87 7.88 -0.55 16.89
CA ASP A 87 8.42 0.69 16.33
C ASP A 87 8.77 0.58 14.84
N GLU A 88 8.30 -0.45 14.18
CA GLU A 88 8.47 -0.69 12.75
C GLU A 88 7.14 -1.07 12.09
N CYS A 89 6.97 -0.76 10.81
CA CYS A 89 5.79 -1.13 10.03
C CYS A 89 6.15 -1.39 8.57
N GLU A 90 5.20 -1.88 7.79
CA GLU A 90 5.33 -2.07 6.35
C GLU A 90 4.37 -1.16 5.60
N LEU A 91 4.87 -0.43 4.61
CA LEU A 91 4.06 0.31 3.65
C LEU A 91 3.52 -0.63 2.58
N GLY A 92 2.21 -0.70 2.47
CA GLY A 92 1.49 -1.43 1.42
C GLY A 92 0.60 -0.50 0.59
N TYR A 93 0.39 -0.82 -0.69
CA TYR A 93 -0.46 -0.01 -1.57
C TYR A 93 -0.86 -0.72 -2.85
N TRP A 94 -1.96 -0.25 -3.42
CA TRP A 94 -2.35 -0.52 -4.82
C TRP A 94 -3.17 0.67 -5.35
N LEU A 95 -3.26 0.82 -6.68
CA LEU A 95 -3.97 1.92 -7.33
C LEU A 95 -4.65 1.41 -8.61
N GLY A 96 -5.85 1.88 -8.87
CA GLY A 96 -6.59 1.60 -10.10
C GLY A 96 -5.82 2.02 -11.36
N GLN A 97 -5.86 1.20 -12.39
CA GLN A 97 -5.08 1.38 -13.63
C GLN A 97 -5.26 2.77 -14.27
N PRO A 98 -6.49 3.36 -14.35
CA PRO A 98 -6.69 4.69 -14.96
C PRO A 98 -5.94 5.83 -14.26
N PHE A 99 -5.42 5.60 -13.06
CA PHE A 99 -4.73 6.60 -12.23
C PHE A 99 -3.21 6.43 -12.20
N TRP A 100 -2.69 5.40 -12.88
CA TRP A 100 -1.25 5.18 -12.98
C TRP A 100 -0.55 6.31 -13.74
N GLY A 101 0.71 6.52 -13.44
CA GLY A 101 1.52 7.54 -14.10
C GLY A 101 1.24 9.00 -13.69
N ARG A 102 0.23 9.25 -12.85
CA ARG A 102 -0.17 10.59 -12.41
C ARG A 102 0.55 11.07 -11.15
N GLY A 103 1.41 10.23 -10.57
CA GLY A 103 2.13 10.57 -9.33
C GLY A 103 1.31 10.42 -8.05
N TYR A 104 0.09 9.88 -8.11
CA TYR A 104 -0.80 9.73 -6.95
C TYR A 104 -0.23 8.78 -5.90
N MET A 105 0.33 7.63 -6.32
CA MET A 105 0.88 6.69 -5.34
C MET A 105 2.08 7.25 -4.57
N PRO A 106 3.09 7.87 -5.22
CA PRO A 106 4.14 8.57 -4.47
C PRO A 106 3.61 9.67 -3.55
N GLU A 107 2.58 10.41 -3.95
CA GLU A 107 1.96 11.47 -3.14
C GLU A 107 1.30 10.90 -1.88
N ALA A 108 0.43 9.89 -2.04
CA ALA A 108 -0.23 9.22 -0.92
C ALA A 108 0.78 8.57 0.03
N SER A 109 1.78 7.88 -0.53
CA SER A 109 2.80 7.19 0.26
C SER A 109 3.69 8.14 1.05
N ARG A 110 4.03 9.33 0.52
CA ARG A 110 4.77 10.35 1.30
C ARG A 110 4.03 10.77 2.56
N GLU A 111 2.72 10.97 2.47
CA GLU A 111 1.92 11.30 3.65
C GLU A 111 1.90 10.15 4.65
N LEU A 112 1.86 8.88 4.20
CA LEU A 112 1.97 7.73 5.09
C LEU A 112 3.36 7.61 5.73
N LEU A 113 4.44 7.94 5.00
CA LEU A 113 5.80 8.00 5.58
C LEU A 113 5.87 9.08 6.66
N ARG A 114 5.36 10.29 6.39
CA ARG A 114 5.25 11.35 7.39
C ARG A 114 4.46 10.86 8.62
N ARG A 115 3.29 10.30 8.39
CA ARG A 115 2.42 9.74 9.44
C ARG A 115 3.17 8.71 10.29
N GLY A 116 3.87 7.77 9.66
CA GLY A 116 4.64 6.74 10.35
C GLY A 116 5.76 7.31 11.20
N PHE A 117 6.60 8.17 10.63
CA PHE A 117 7.78 8.69 11.33
C PHE A 117 7.49 9.80 12.32
N GLU A 118 6.56 10.72 12.02
CA GLU A 118 6.25 11.85 12.88
C GLU A 118 5.17 11.57 13.91
N ASP A 119 4.05 10.99 13.45
CA ASP A 119 2.87 10.87 14.31
C ASP A 119 2.85 9.54 15.10
N LEU A 120 3.31 8.44 14.49
CA LEU A 120 3.32 7.11 15.10
C LEU A 120 4.66 6.75 15.76
N GLY A 121 5.70 7.54 15.50
CA GLY A 121 7.02 7.34 16.12
C GLY A 121 7.77 6.12 15.59
N MET A 122 7.47 5.67 14.37
CA MET A 122 8.20 4.55 13.75
C MET A 122 9.67 4.91 13.56
N THR A 123 10.54 3.93 13.74
CA THR A 123 11.99 4.05 13.48
C THR A 123 12.35 3.53 12.10
N THR A 124 11.55 2.60 11.58
CA THR A 124 11.79 1.95 10.29
C THR A 124 10.49 1.62 9.59
N ILE A 125 10.43 1.90 8.28
CA ILE A 125 9.31 1.50 7.42
C ILE A 125 9.87 0.59 6.31
N TRP A 126 9.32 -0.61 6.23
CA TRP A 126 9.61 -1.59 5.21
C TRP A 126 8.66 -1.43 4.02
N CYS A 127 9.11 -1.80 2.83
CA CYS A 127 8.25 -1.90 1.66
C CYS A 127 8.79 -2.98 0.72
N ALA A 128 7.91 -3.82 0.20
CA ALA A 128 8.31 -4.92 -0.67
C ALA A 128 7.58 -4.89 -2.01
N TYR A 129 8.16 -5.54 -3.01
CA TYR A 129 7.53 -5.81 -4.30
C TYR A 129 7.96 -7.17 -4.84
N TYR A 130 7.06 -7.85 -5.56
CA TYR A 130 7.42 -9.10 -6.24
C TYR A 130 8.26 -8.82 -7.48
N ASP A 131 9.18 -9.72 -7.76
CA ASP A 131 10.04 -9.63 -8.96
C ASP A 131 9.19 -9.44 -10.22
N GLY A 132 9.63 -8.54 -11.10
CA GLY A 132 8.88 -8.13 -12.28
C GLY A 132 7.88 -6.98 -12.08
N ASN A 133 7.48 -6.65 -10.84
CA ASN A 133 6.62 -5.50 -10.57
C ASN A 133 7.41 -4.18 -10.59
N LEU A 134 7.80 -3.76 -11.79
CA LEU A 134 8.60 -2.56 -12.00
C LEU A 134 7.86 -1.27 -11.64
N LYS A 135 6.53 -1.27 -11.64
CA LYS A 135 5.72 -0.11 -11.23
C LYS A 135 5.90 0.15 -9.74
N SER A 136 5.76 -0.88 -8.91
CA SER A 136 5.99 -0.78 -7.46
C SER A 136 7.45 -0.43 -7.14
N LYS A 137 8.42 -1.07 -7.82
CA LYS A 137 9.83 -0.72 -7.70
C LYS A 137 10.08 0.78 -7.90
N ARG A 138 9.55 1.36 -8.99
CA ARG A 138 9.71 2.79 -9.31
C ARG A 138 9.07 3.71 -8.26
N VAL A 139 7.94 3.32 -7.68
CA VAL A 139 7.32 4.09 -6.58
C VAL A 139 8.27 4.13 -5.39
N GLN A 140 8.81 2.98 -4.99
CA GLN A 140 9.73 2.88 -3.85
C GLN A 140 11.03 3.65 -4.08
N GLU A 141 11.61 3.58 -5.29
CA GLU A 141 12.78 4.38 -5.68
C GLU A 141 12.50 5.89 -5.60
N LYS A 142 11.35 6.35 -6.12
CA LYS A 142 10.94 7.76 -6.03
C LYS A 142 10.70 8.25 -4.61
N LEU A 143 10.33 7.37 -3.71
CA LEU A 143 10.17 7.67 -2.29
C LEU A 143 11.51 7.69 -1.53
N GLY A 144 12.58 7.16 -2.13
CA GLY A 144 13.90 7.09 -1.51
C GLY A 144 14.14 5.83 -0.66
N PHE A 145 13.33 4.80 -0.82
CA PHE A 145 13.60 3.50 -0.19
C PHE A 145 14.92 2.92 -0.69
N VAL A 146 15.66 2.30 0.21
CA VAL A 146 16.94 1.63 -0.07
C VAL A 146 16.76 0.13 -0.07
N TYR A 147 17.35 -0.56 -1.05
CA TYR A 147 17.32 -2.02 -1.10
C TYR A 147 17.95 -2.65 0.15
N HIS A 148 17.30 -3.66 0.70
CA HIS A 148 17.76 -4.37 1.86
C HIS A 148 18.08 -5.85 1.53
N HIS A 149 17.12 -6.63 1.03
CA HIS A 149 17.32 -8.05 0.72
C HIS A 149 16.28 -8.59 -0.27
N THR A 150 16.55 -9.79 -0.77
CA THR A 150 15.66 -10.57 -1.64
C THR A 150 15.38 -11.93 -1.02
N CYS A 151 14.11 -12.33 -1.00
CA CYS A 151 13.66 -13.67 -0.66
C CYS A 151 13.21 -14.39 -1.93
N ASN A 152 13.79 -15.57 -2.22
CA ASN A 152 13.53 -16.29 -3.47
C ASN A 152 12.29 -17.20 -3.42
N GLU A 153 11.80 -17.53 -2.25
CA GLU A 153 10.71 -18.49 -2.05
C GLU A 153 9.66 -17.93 -1.08
N VAL A 154 8.98 -16.86 -1.50
CA VAL A 154 7.91 -16.24 -0.70
C VAL A 154 6.57 -16.84 -1.10
N PRO A 155 5.85 -17.51 -0.17
CA PRO A 155 4.52 -18.00 -0.44
C PRO A 155 3.53 -16.84 -0.69
N VAL A 156 2.70 -16.99 -1.70
CA VAL A 156 1.58 -16.10 -2.01
C VAL A 156 0.28 -16.94 -1.93
N PRO A 157 -0.24 -17.15 -0.70
CA PRO A 157 -1.26 -18.17 -0.46
C PRO A 157 -2.55 -17.95 -1.25
N LEU A 158 -2.99 -16.71 -1.41
CA LEU A 158 -4.23 -16.38 -2.13
C LEU A 158 -4.15 -16.69 -3.63
N LEU A 159 -2.96 -16.80 -4.20
CA LEU A 159 -2.73 -17.14 -5.60
C LEU A 159 -2.19 -18.56 -5.79
N HIS A 160 -1.95 -19.29 -4.67
CA HIS A 160 -1.32 -20.63 -4.69
C HIS A 160 0.03 -20.66 -5.43
N GLU A 161 0.82 -19.59 -5.25
CA GLU A 161 2.12 -19.41 -5.91
C GLU A 161 3.24 -19.22 -4.89
N VAL A 162 4.47 -19.35 -5.38
CA VAL A 162 5.70 -18.97 -4.70
C VAL A 162 6.42 -17.97 -5.60
N ARG A 163 6.87 -16.85 -5.04
CA ARG A 163 7.47 -15.75 -5.80
C ARG A 163 8.80 -15.30 -5.20
N VAL A 164 9.58 -14.62 -6.01
CA VAL A 164 10.71 -13.83 -5.56
C VAL A 164 10.20 -12.45 -5.10
N GLU A 165 10.63 -12.01 -3.94
CA GLU A 165 10.25 -10.73 -3.36
C GLU A 165 11.50 -9.92 -2.98
N HIS A 166 11.50 -8.66 -3.40
CA HIS A 166 12.52 -7.68 -3.03
C HIS A 166 11.98 -6.79 -1.92
N THR A 167 12.75 -6.66 -0.83
CA THR A 167 12.39 -5.84 0.32
C THR A 167 13.34 -4.65 0.41
N ASN A 168 12.75 -3.47 0.47
CA ASN A 168 13.41 -2.19 0.67
C ASN A 168 13.10 -1.63 2.06
N VAL A 169 13.91 -0.70 2.51
CA VAL A 169 13.81 -0.10 3.85
C VAL A 169 13.97 1.42 3.78
N MET A 170 13.26 2.11 4.66
CA MET A 170 13.41 3.53 4.97
C MET A 170 13.57 3.66 6.47
N THR A 171 14.72 4.14 6.94
CA THR A 171 14.90 4.50 8.35
C THR A 171 14.45 5.94 8.58
N LYS A 172 14.14 6.28 9.82
CA LYS A 172 13.76 7.65 10.20
C LYS A 172 14.85 8.65 9.85
N GLU A 173 16.11 8.33 10.13
CA GLU A 173 17.25 9.18 9.83
C GLU A 173 17.34 9.45 8.33
N HIS A 174 17.24 8.43 7.49
CA HIS A 174 17.29 8.58 6.04
C HIS A 174 16.10 9.39 5.50
N TRP A 175 14.91 9.17 6.06
CA TRP A 175 13.72 9.97 5.73
C TRP A 175 13.93 11.46 6.08
N GLU A 176 14.50 11.77 7.25
CA GLU A 176 14.80 13.13 7.66
C GLU A 176 15.84 13.81 6.74
N GLU A 177 16.82 13.06 6.23
CA GLU A 177 17.79 13.58 5.26
C GLU A 177 17.16 13.96 3.92
N ILE A 178 16.13 13.24 3.48
CA ILE A 178 15.48 13.44 2.17
C ILE A 178 14.37 14.51 2.24
N TYR A 179 13.60 14.53 3.33
CA TYR A 179 12.33 15.27 3.40
C TYR A 179 12.33 16.44 4.38
N ARG A 180 13.39 16.66 5.14
CA ARG A 180 13.62 17.80 6.03
C ARG A 180 14.86 18.58 5.65
#